data_5f1ad8fad485cb9d69751291b49ec31c
#
_entry.id   5f1ad8fad485cb9d69751291b49ec31c
#
_cell.length_a   1.000
_cell.length_b   1.000
_cell.length_c   1.000
_cell.angle_alpha   90.00
_cell.angle_beta   90.00
_cell.angle_gamma   90.00
#
_symmetry.space_group_name_H-M   'P 1'
#
loop_
_entity.id
_entity.type
_entity.pdbx_description
1 polymer ?
#
loop_
_entity_poly.entity_id
_entity_poly.type
_entity_poly.pdbx_seq_one_letter_code
_entity_poly.pdbx_strand_id
1 'polypeptide(L)'
;GQETEFWDIEPSIFRDDMLSIEHKLMQIPLQKSPTEFRDLNSMFDIMTKYQHYGMCTRLLDLTTNPLVALYFACKKHGAVKYVTEDGEEEKEPYGVIYYTDKYYSSQPTDIEIQIVSALASYDLEKENTLSDVLERLYHDRIIDEGTKNNWLVNYGEFVKIIQNNYMVMPTY
;
A
#
# COMPACT_ATOMS: atom_id res chain seq x y z
N GLY A 1 9.14 0.08 -13.33
CA GLY A 1 9.91 -1.06 -13.84
C GLY A 1 10.26 -2.07 -12.77
N GLN A 2 10.27 -3.33 -13.11
CA GLN A 2 10.71 -4.42 -12.22
C GLN A 2 11.59 -5.42 -12.96
N GLU A 3 12.43 -6.12 -12.24
CA GLU A 3 13.50 -6.97 -12.79
C GLU A 3 13.00 -8.34 -13.30
N THR A 4 11.74 -8.69 -13.12
CA THR A 4 11.17 -9.95 -13.58
C THR A 4 9.69 -9.84 -13.95
N GLU A 5 9.29 -10.52 -15.03
CA GLU A 5 7.89 -10.67 -15.44
C GLU A 5 7.07 -11.59 -14.53
N PHE A 6 7.72 -12.34 -13.65
CA PHE A 6 7.05 -13.29 -12.76
C PHE A 6 6.43 -12.65 -11.52
N TRP A 7 6.72 -11.38 -11.23
CA TRP A 7 6.11 -10.67 -10.12
C TRP A 7 4.86 -9.91 -10.58
N ASP A 8 3.82 -9.99 -9.79
CA ASP A 8 2.65 -9.13 -9.95
C ASP A 8 2.99 -7.68 -9.62
N ILE A 9 2.22 -6.76 -10.23
CA ILE A 9 2.30 -5.33 -9.87
C ILE A 9 1.53 -5.14 -8.58
N GLU A 10 2.21 -5.34 -7.46
CA GLU A 10 1.60 -5.20 -6.15
C GLU A 10 2.57 -4.61 -5.12
N PRO A 11 2.07 -3.87 -4.14
CA PRO A 11 2.84 -3.44 -3.00
C PRO A 11 3.44 -4.61 -2.22
N SER A 12 4.59 -4.36 -1.59
CA SER A 12 5.34 -5.40 -0.88
C SER A 12 4.60 -6.05 0.29
N ILE A 13 3.63 -5.34 0.88
CA ILE A 13 2.83 -5.86 2.01
C ILE A 13 1.93 -7.05 1.61
N PHE A 14 1.56 -7.17 0.32
CA PHE A 14 0.71 -8.25 -0.17
C PHE A 14 1.48 -9.55 -0.43
N ARG A 15 2.80 -9.50 -0.34
CA ARG A 15 3.67 -10.66 -0.49
C ARG A 15 3.86 -11.37 0.86
N ASP A 16 4.03 -12.68 0.82
CA ASP A 16 4.41 -13.50 1.98
C ASP A 16 3.48 -13.36 3.20
N ASP A 17 2.17 -13.18 2.99
CA ASP A 17 1.14 -13.03 4.05
C ASP A 17 1.38 -11.88 5.05
N MET A 18 2.20 -10.89 4.66
CA MET A 18 2.55 -9.77 5.53
C MET A 18 1.36 -8.86 5.85
N LEU A 19 0.30 -8.88 5.04
CA LEU A 19 -0.91 -8.09 5.26
C LEU A 19 -1.58 -8.39 6.60
N SER A 20 -1.57 -9.66 7.04
CA SER A 20 -2.16 -10.08 8.31
C SER A 20 -1.52 -9.43 9.55
N ILE A 21 -0.25 -9.03 9.43
CA ILE A 21 0.51 -8.40 10.51
C ILE A 21 0.80 -6.91 10.25
N GLU A 22 0.22 -6.32 9.21
CA GLU A 22 0.50 -4.94 8.82
C GLU A 22 0.35 -3.94 9.97
N HIS A 23 -0.72 -4.06 10.75
CA HIS A 23 -0.96 -3.20 11.90
C HIS A 23 0.18 -3.26 12.95
N LYS A 24 0.81 -4.42 13.13
CA LYS A 24 1.97 -4.57 14.02
C LYS A 24 3.22 -3.94 13.40
N LEU A 25 3.41 -4.13 12.08
CA LEU A 25 4.51 -3.51 11.36
C LEU A 25 4.43 -1.98 11.42
N MET A 26 3.23 -1.40 11.35
CA MET A 26 3.03 0.04 11.48
C MET A 26 3.31 0.55 12.89
N GLN A 27 3.01 -0.22 13.93
CA GLN A 27 3.16 0.21 15.33
C GLN A 27 4.59 0.08 15.88
N ILE A 28 5.32 -0.97 15.49
CA ILE A 28 6.64 -1.28 16.05
C ILE A 28 7.65 -0.15 15.93
N PRO A 29 7.88 0.48 14.78
CA PRO A 29 8.83 1.57 14.66
C PRO A 29 8.41 2.83 15.43
N LEU A 30 7.11 3.14 15.47
CA LEU A 30 6.56 4.25 16.25
C LEU A 30 6.87 4.10 17.75
N GLN A 31 6.79 2.87 18.27
CA GLN A 31 7.09 2.57 19.66
C GLN A 31 8.59 2.57 19.96
N LYS A 32 9.40 2.04 19.02
CA LYS A 32 10.85 1.91 19.21
C LYS A 32 11.63 3.21 18.98
N SER A 33 11.16 4.06 18.08
CA SER A 33 11.86 5.28 17.69
C SER A 33 10.90 6.46 17.52
N PRO A 34 10.12 6.83 18.56
CA PRO A 34 9.06 7.84 18.44
C PRO A 34 9.58 9.22 18.02
N THR A 35 10.83 9.53 18.29
CA THR A 35 11.44 10.81 17.90
C THR A 35 11.60 10.95 16.39
N GLU A 36 11.81 9.86 15.69
CA GLU A 36 11.97 9.84 14.23
C GLU A 36 10.67 10.18 13.48
N PHE A 37 9.53 9.98 14.14
CA PHE A 37 8.19 10.14 13.54
C PHE A 37 7.39 11.30 14.12
N ARG A 38 7.99 12.09 15.04
CA ARG A 38 7.31 13.16 15.78
C ARG A 38 6.70 14.23 14.88
N ASP A 39 7.39 14.56 13.79
CA ASP A 39 7.01 15.65 12.89
C ASP A 39 6.12 15.20 11.72
N LEU A 40 5.74 13.91 11.69
CA LEU A 40 4.85 13.35 10.70
C LEU A 40 3.39 13.45 11.17
N ASN A 41 2.53 13.99 10.31
CA ASN A 41 1.16 14.35 10.69
C ASN A 41 0.11 13.37 10.16
N SER A 42 0.49 12.44 9.29
CA SER A 42 -0.44 11.46 8.71
C SER A 42 0.15 10.05 8.69
N MET A 43 -0.71 9.05 8.65
CA MET A 43 -0.29 7.66 8.47
C MET A 43 0.38 7.45 7.10
N PHE A 44 -0.04 8.21 6.09
CA PHE A 44 0.58 8.22 4.77
C PHE A 44 2.06 8.64 4.83
N ASP A 45 2.39 9.73 5.56
CA ASP A 45 3.77 10.20 5.74
C ASP A 45 4.62 9.16 6.48
N ILE A 46 4.03 8.51 7.48
CA ILE A 46 4.67 7.44 8.24
C ILE A 46 4.98 6.25 7.32
N MET A 47 4.02 5.80 6.52
CA MET A 47 4.22 4.71 5.56
C MET A 47 5.26 5.04 4.51
N THR A 48 5.27 6.27 3.99
CA THR A 48 6.28 6.74 3.03
C THR A 48 7.68 6.65 3.64
N LYS A 49 7.83 7.09 4.88
CA LYS A 49 9.10 6.98 5.60
C LYS A 49 9.50 5.52 5.85
N TYR A 50 8.55 4.65 6.20
CA TYR A 50 8.81 3.22 6.37
C TYR A 50 9.31 2.57 5.08
N GLN A 51 8.66 2.86 3.95
CA GLN A 51 9.09 2.36 2.65
C GLN A 51 10.50 2.83 2.30
N HIS A 52 10.84 4.08 2.60
CA HIS A 52 12.19 4.61 2.42
C HIS A 52 13.24 3.84 3.25
N TYR A 53 12.86 3.30 4.41
CA TYR A 53 13.72 2.42 5.22
C TYR A 53 13.64 0.93 4.80
N GLY A 54 12.96 0.61 3.70
CA GLY A 54 12.85 -0.75 3.18
C GLY A 54 11.83 -1.65 3.88
N MET A 55 10.90 -1.06 4.63
CA MET A 55 9.80 -1.82 5.25
C MET A 55 8.71 -2.10 4.22
N CYS A 56 8.05 -3.25 4.39
CA CYS A 56 6.87 -3.60 3.58
C CYS A 56 5.72 -2.66 3.92
N THR A 57 5.15 -2.06 2.88
CA THR A 57 3.98 -1.16 2.97
C THR A 57 3.00 -1.47 1.85
N ARG A 58 1.80 -0.90 1.94
CA ARG A 58 0.81 -0.93 0.85
C ARG A 58 1.05 0.12 -0.25
N LEU A 59 2.19 0.81 -0.21
CA LEU A 59 2.57 1.76 -1.24
C LEU A 59 3.33 1.04 -2.38
N LEU A 60 3.08 1.48 -3.60
CA LEU A 60 3.81 1.07 -4.79
C LEU A 60 4.50 2.28 -5.40
N ASP A 61 5.82 2.19 -5.60
CA ASP A 61 6.60 3.28 -6.19
C ASP A 61 6.33 3.41 -7.69
N LEU A 62 5.94 4.60 -8.10
CA LEU A 62 5.85 5.00 -9.50
C LEU A 62 6.87 6.09 -9.80
N THR A 63 7.23 6.21 -11.05
CA THR A 63 8.11 7.29 -11.52
C THR A 63 7.61 7.85 -12.84
N THR A 64 7.69 9.17 -13.00
CA THR A 64 7.47 9.84 -14.28
C THR A 64 8.70 9.80 -15.19
N ASN A 65 9.85 9.37 -14.66
CA ASN A 65 11.10 9.28 -15.41
C ASN A 65 11.27 7.87 -16.01
N PRO A 66 11.17 7.70 -17.35
CA PRO A 66 11.30 6.40 -18.00
C PRO A 66 12.68 5.76 -17.79
N LEU A 67 13.74 6.54 -17.58
CA LEU A 67 15.07 6.00 -17.33
C LEU A 67 15.17 5.33 -15.94
N VAL A 68 14.46 5.85 -14.95
CA VAL A 68 14.35 5.20 -13.63
C VAL A 68 13.58 3.89 -13.74
N ALA A 69 12.47 3.87 -14.49
CA ALA A 69 11.73 2.64 -14.76
C ALA A 69 12.62 1.61 -15.48
N LEU A 70 13.36 2.05 -16.48
CA LEU A 70 14.31 1.18 -17.21
C LEU A 70 15.41 0.66 -16.30
N TYR A 71 15.98 1.49 -15.43
CA TYR A 71 16.99 1.08 -14.47
C TYR A 71 16.50 -0.08 -13.59
N PHE A 72 15.29 0.00 -13.06
CA PHE A 72 14.71 -1.09 -12.26
C PHE A 72 14.42 -2.34 -13.10
N ALA A 73 13.98 -2.19 -14.34
CA ALA A 73 13.79 -3.32 -15.25
C ALA A 73 15.10 -4.02 -15.67
N CYS A 74 16.20 -3.27 -15.71
CA CYS A 74 17.53 -3.81 -16.08
C CYS A 74 18.32 -4.36 -14.90
N LYS A 75 17.81 -4.32 -13.67
CA LYS A 75 18.46 -5.00 -12.55
C LYS A 75 18.54 -6.48 -12.84
N LYS A 76 19.72 -7.06 -12.55
CA LYS A 76 19.91 -8.49 -12.75
C LYS A 76 19.17 -9.27 -11.67
N HIS A 77 18.18 -10.02 -12.08
CA HIS A 77 17.54 -11.06 -11.26
C HIS A 77 18.22 -12.40 -11.58
N GLY A 78 18.38 -13.27 -10.57
CA GLY A 78 18.85 -14.63 -10.81
C GLY A 78 17.80 -15.45 -11.58
N ALA A 79 18.23 -16.55 -12.18
CA ALA A 79 17.33 -17.48 -12.83
C ALA A 79 16.24 -17.96 -11.86
N VAL A 80 15.00 -18.01 -12.35
CA VAL A 80 13.83 -18.41 -11.59
C VAL A 80 13.40 -19.81 -12.02
N LYS A 81 13.15 -20.68 -11.05
CA LYS A 81 12.54 -21.98 -11.30
C LYS A 81 11.03 -21.83 -11.34
N TYR A 82 10.41 -22.37 -12.36
CA TYR A 82 8.97 -22.42 -12.50
C TYR A 82 8.55 -23.84 -12.95
N VAL A 83 7.31 -24.20 -12.60
CA VAL A 83 6.76 -25.51 -12.90
C VAL A 83 5.94 -25.40 -14.17
N THR A 84 6.29 -26.22 -15.19
CA THR A 84 5.51 -26.41 -16.39
C THR A 84 4.80 -27.76 -16.37
N GLU A 85 3.96 -28.05 -17.35
CA GLU A 85 3.35 -29.38 -17.51
C GLU A 85 4.39 -30.47 -17.74
N ASP A 86 5.56 -30.11 -18.28
CA ASP A 86 6.68 -31.01 -18.58
C ASP A 86 7.71 -31.14 -17.46
N GLY A 87 7.54 -30.37 -16.36
CA GLY A 87 8.43 -30.43 -15.19
C GLY A 87 8.94 -29.05 -14.70
N GLU A 88 10.00 -29.06 -13.89
CA GLU A 88 10.66 -27.82 -13.45
C GLU A 88 11.61 -27.32 -14.53
N GLU A 89 11.44 -26.08 -14.92
CA GLU A 89 12.36 -25.37 -15.82
C GLU A 89 12.99 -24.18 -15.10
N GLU A 90 14.19 -23.82 -15.54
CA GLU A 90 14.92 -22.65 -15.05
C GLU A 90 15.07 -21.65 -16.20
N LYS A 91 14.64 -20.41 -15.98
CA LYS A 91 14.67 -19.34 -16.98
C LYS A 91 15.23 -18.05 -16.39
N GLU A 92 16.07 -17.37 -17.13
CA GLU A 92 16.40 -15.98 -16.82
C GLU A 92 15.18 -15.10 -17.11
N PRO A 93 14.68 -14.35 -16.11
CA PRO A 93 13.54 -13.49 -16.30
C PRO A 93 13.87 -12.27 -17.15
N TYR A 94 12.84 -11.73 -17.81
CA TYR A 94 12.93 -10.44 -18.48
C TYR A 94 12.49 -9.33 -17.52
N GLY A 95 13.21 -8.21 -17.53
CA GLY A 95 12.75 -6.99 -16.89
C GLY A 95 11.55 -6.40 -17.63
N VAL A 96 10.58 -5.87 -16.88
CA VAL A 96 9.34 -5.34 -17.42
C VAL A 96 9.16 -3.89 -17.03
N ILE A 97 8.67 -3.07 -17.96
CA ILE A 97 8.25 -1.69 -17.71
C ILE A 97 6.73 -1.64 -17.90
N TYR A 98 6.03 -1.29 -16.83
CA TYR A 98 4.61 -0.99 -16.87
C TYR A 98 4.43 0.52 -17.00
N TYR A 99 3.43 0.95 -17.77
CA TYR A 99 3.09 2.35 -17.91
C TYR A 99 1.58 2.56 -17.93
N THR A 100 1.15 3.73 -17.54
CA THR A 100 -0.24 4.19 -17.66
C THR A 100 -0.25 5.59 -18.26
N ASP A 101 -1.24 5.85 -19.11
CA ASP A 101 -1.56 7.17 -19.64
C ASP A 101 -2.58 7.91 -18.76
N LYS A 102 -3.14 7.22 -17.75
CA LYS A 102 -4.06 7.81 -16.80
C LYS A 102 -3.30 8.44 -15.65
N TYR A 103 -3.42 9.74 -15.53
CA TYR A 103 -2.86 10.48 -14.42
C TYR A 103 -3.95 10.74 -13.37
N TYR A 104 -3.80 10.12 -12.23
CA TYR A 104 -4.62 10.40 -11.05
C TYR A 104 -3.75 11.18 -10.07
N SER A 105 -4.17 12.40 -9.74
CA SER A 105 -3.48 13.24 -8.76
C SER A 105 -4.34 13.30 -7.50
N SER A 106 -4.04 12.42 -6.54
CA SER A 106 -4.57 12.53 -5.18
C SER A 106 -3.50 13.13 -4.29
N GLN A 107 -3.93 13.97 -3.36
CA GLN A 107 -3.04 14.58 -2.37
C GLN A 107 -3.03 13.74 -1.08
N PRO A 108 -1.95 13.74 -0.30
CA PRO A 108 -1.93 13.08 1.01
C PRO A 108 -3.03 13.55 1.96
N THR A 109 -3.57 14.76 1.73
CA THR A 109 -4.67 15.36 2.49
C THR A 109 -6.07 14.91 2.05
N ASP A 110 -6.18 14.22 0.93
CA ASP A 110 -7.47 13.72 0.45
C ASP A 110 -8.00 12.65 1.39
N ILE A 111 -9.30 12.72 1.66
CA ILE A 111 -9.93 11.86 2.67
C ILE A 111 -9.77 10.37 2.35
N GLU A 112 -9.83 10.02 1.08
CA GLU A 112 -9.65 8.65 0.59
C GLU A 112 -8.26 8.11 0.93
N ILE A 113 -7.22 8.93 0.73
CA ILE A 113 -5.83 8.58 1.04
C ILE A 113 -5.65 8.42 2.54
N GLN A 114 -6.22 9.31 3.33
CA GLN A 114 -6.16 9.22 4.79
C GLN A 114 -6.85 7.97 5.32
N ILE A 115 -8.02 7.61 4.78
CA ILE A 115 -8.75 6.40 5.17
C ILE A 115 -7.92 5.15 4.85
N VAL A 116 -7.49 4.98 3.59
CA VAL A 116 -6.75 3.79 3.17
C VAL A 116 -5.44 3.65 3.95
N SER A 117 -4.78 4.78 4.25
CA SER A 117 -3.56 4.80 5.05
C SER A 117 -3.83 4.44 6.51
N ALA A 118 -4.89 4.95 7.11
CA ALA A 118 -5.26 4.64 8.50
C ALA A 118 -5.57 3.15 8.70
N LEU A 119 -6.25 2.53 7.73
CA LEU A 119 -6.56 1.10 7.76
C LEU A 119 -5.32 0.22 7.89
N ALA A 120 -4.15 0.66 7.44
CA ALA A 120 -2.89 -0.05 7.62
C ALA A 120 -2.50 -0.22 9.11
N SER A 121 -2.97 0.65 9.98
CA SER A 121 -2.68 0.62 11.43
C SER A 121 -3.72 -0.11 12.25
N TYR A 122 -4.84 -0.53 11.65
CA TYR A 122 -5.96 -1.15 12.33
C TYR A 122 -5.83 -2.67 12.36
N ASP A 123 -6.13 -3.25 13.51
CA ASP A 123 -6.22 -4.69 13.69
C ASP A 123 -7.60 -5.19 13.20
N LEU A 124 -7.69 -5.44 11.91
CA LEU A 124 -8.96 -5.82 11.27
C LEU A 124 -9.50 -7.19 11.73
N GLU A 125 -8.72 -7.97 12.48
CA GLU A 125 -9.22 -9.18 13.13
C GLU A 125 -10.06 -8.83 14.39
N LYS A 126 -9.75 -7.70 15.03
CA LYS A 126 -10.52 -7.19 16.19
C LYS A 126 -11.68 -6.30 15.79
N GLU A 127 -11.49 -5.51 14.74
CA GLU A 127 -12.52 -4.63 14.21
C GLU A 127 -13.33 -5.41 13.16
N ASN A 128 -14.19 -6.33 13.67
CA ASN A 128 -14.86 -7.36 12.86
C ASN A 128 -16.00 -6.83 11.98
N THR A 129 -16.47 -5.62 12.21
CA THR A 129 -17.60 -5.05 11.48
C THR A 129 -17.25 -3.73 10.83
N LEU A 130 -17.99 -3.39 9.78
CA LEU A 130 -17.91 -2.06 9.17
C LEU A 130 -18.14 -0.94 10.19
N SER A 131 -19.07 -1.17 11.13
CA SER A 131 -19.35 -0.20 12.19
C SER A 131 -18.12 0.06 13.06
N ASP A 132 -17.39 -0.99 13.44
CA ASP A 132 -16.18 -0.84 14.27
C ASP A 132 -15.10 -0.03 13.52
N VAL A 133 -14.91 -0.31 12.24
CA VAL A 133 -13.97 0.45 11.39
C VAL A 133 -14.38 1.92 11.29
N LEU A 134 -15.65 2.23 11.06
CA LEU A 134 -16.13 3.60 10.94
C LEU A 134 -16.07 4.35 12.28
N GLU A 135 -16.38 3.68 13.41
CA GLU A 135 -16.19 4.25 14.74
C GLU A 135 -14.71 4.56 15.00
N ARG A 136 -13.81 3.69 14.58
CA ARG A 136 -12.38 3.92 14.72
C ARG A 136 -11.90 5.10 13.89
N LEU A 137 -12.29 5.20 12.61
CA LEU A 137 -11.97 6.33 11.74
C LEU A 137 -12.50 7.66 12.32
N TYR A 138 -13.69 7.64 12.90
CA TYR A 138 -14.26 8.80 13.58
C TYR A 138 -13.47 9.17 14.85
N HIS A 139 -13.14 8.19 15.69
CA HIS A 139 -12.36 8.41 16.90
C HIS A 139 -10.96 8.98 16.59
N ASP A 140 -10.33 8.48 15.54
CA ASP A 140 -9.02 8.95 15.07
C ASP A 140 -9.11 10.26 14.25
N ARG A 141 -10.32 10.86 14.15
CA ARG A 141 -10.60 12.14 13.47
C ARG A 141 -10.27 12.15 11.98
N ILE A 142 -10.30 11.00 11.35
CA ILE A 142 -10.15 10.85 9.90
C ILE A 142 -11.44 11.27 9.20
N ILE A 143 -12.58 10.89 9.76
CA ILE A 143 -13.90 11.28 9.28
C ILE A 143 -14.69 12.02 10.37
N ASP A 144 -15.65 12.83 9.97
CA ASP A 144 -16.60 13.46 10.90
C ASP A 144 -17.80 12.57 11.20
N GLU A 145 -18.62 12.99 12.17
CA GLU A 145 -19.81 12.25 12.59
C GLU A 145 -20.86 12.13 11.48
N GLY A 146 -21.00 13.16 10.65
CA GLY A 146 -21.94 13.16 9.53
C GLY A 146 -21.55 12.12 8.49
N THR A 147 -20.28 12.07 8.12
CA THR A 147 -19.72 11.07 7.20
C THR A 147 -19.87 9.66 7.75
N LYS A 148 -19.55 9.45 9.03
CA LYS A 148 -19.73 8.15 9.70
C LYS A 148 -21.19 7.69 9.62
N ASN A 149 -22.13 8.52 10.01
CA ASN A 149 -23.55 8.18 10.02
C ASN A 149 -24.09 7.92 8.59
N ASN A 150 -23.64 8.69 7.60
CA ASN A 150 -24.00 8.46 6.21
C ASN A 150 -23.51 7.09 5.72
N TRP A 151 -22.27 6.73 6.00
CA TRP A 151 -21.69 5.46 5.55
C TRP A 151 -22.20 4.24 6.32
N LEU A 152 -22.65 4.39 7.55
CA LEU A 152 -23.38 3.33 8.27
C LEU A 152 -24.70 2.96 7.56
N VAL A 153 -25.36 3.94 6.93
CA VAL A 153 -26.60 3.73 6.17
C VAL A 153 -26.31 3.37 4.71
N ASN A 154 -25.32 4.02 4.11
CA ASN A 154 -24.95 3.88 2.71
C ASN A 154 -23.48 3.44 2.55
N TYR A 155 -23.18 2.22 2.97
CA TYR A 155 -21.81 1.69 2.98
C TYR A 155 -21.18 1.57 1.58
N GLY A 156 -21.98 1.65 0.51
CA GLY A 156 -21.48 1.52 -0.86
C GLY A 156 -20.48 2.60 -1.25
N GLU A 157 -20.55 3.81 -0.70
CA GLU A 157 -19.56 4.86 -0.91
C GLU A 157 -18.24 4.50 -0.26
N PHE A 158 -18.26 4.06 0.99
CA PHE A 158 -17.06 3.63 1.72
C PHE A 158 -16.37 2.45 1.01
N VAL A 159 -17.13 1.45 0.58
CA VAL A 159 -16.59 0.30 -0.17
C VAL A 159 -15.91 0.76 -1.46
N LYS A 160 -16.49 1.72 -2.20
CA LYS A 160 -15.86 2.29 -3.41
C LYS A 160 -14.53 2.99 -3.10
N ILE A 161 -14.45 3.72 -1.98
CA ILE A 161 -13.18 4.35 -1.56
C ILE A 161 -12.11 3.28 -1.38
N ILE A 162 -12.41 2.20 -0.65
CA ILE A 162 -11.46 1.12 -0.44
C ILE A 162 -11.06 0.45 -1.75
N GLN A 163 -12.03 0.12 -2.62
CA GLN A 163 -11.78 -0.57 -3.88
C GLN A 163 -10.99 0.28 -4.88
N ASN A 164 -11.27 1.59 -4.96
CA ASN A 164 -10.63 2.48 -5.92
C ASN A 164 -9.22 2.92 -5.49
N ASN A 165 -8.95 2.94 -4.18
CA ASN A 165 -7.69 3.41 -3.60
C ASN A 165 -6.90 2.29 -2.94
N TYR A 166 -7.13 1.05 -3.35
CA TYR A 166 -6.45 -0.12 -2.81
C TYR A 166 -4.92 -0.05 -2.92
N MET A 167 -4.42 0.61 -3.97
CA MET A 167 -3.02 0.96 -4.16
C MET A 167 -2.86 2.47 -4.07
N VAL A 168 -2.44 2.95 -2.91
CA VAL A 168 -2.03 4.36 -2.73
C VAL A 168 -0.64 4.51 -3.35
N MET A 169 -0.55 5.31 -4.40
CA MET A 169 0.68 5.52 -5.15
C MET A 169 1.25 6.90 -4.85
N PRO A 170 2.41 7.01 -4.20
CA PRO A 170 3.09 8.28 -4.10
C PRO A 170 3.63 8.68 -5.49
N THR A 171 3.35 9.89 -5.92
CA THR A 171 4.02 10.51 -7.09
C THR A 171 5.28 11.22 -6.61
N TYR A 172 6.44 10.77 -7.06
CA TYR A 172 7.71 11.47 -6.92
C TYR A 172 8.09 12.19 -8.20
#